data_ab2fe0c512ea6f48553e509ac60cd077
#
_entry.id   ab2fe0c512ea6f48553e509ac60cd077
#
_cell.length_a   1.000
_cell.length_b   1.000
_cell.length_c   1.000
_cell.angle_alpha   90.00
_cell.angle_beta   90.00
_cell.angle_gamma   90.00
#
_symmetry.space_group_name_H-M   'P 1'
#
loop_
_entity.id
_entity.type
_entity.pdbx_description
1 polymer ?
#
loop_
_entity_poly.entity_id
_entity_poly.type
_entity_poly.pdbx_seq_one_letter_code
_entity_poly.pdbx_strand_id
1 'polypeptide(L)'
;MKIKAPSFADLFAETSPQLGGVRRTKFLETLDRIIPWQDLKALIGPYYSEGKRGAQPYPLELMIRIHFLQLVYNLSDPMCEETLHDSFACRRFVGLTMDSKCPDETTILRFRHLLEKNGLDKQVFDLFKQQLINRGLLFSKGTIVDGSFIEAPSSTKNADKKRDPEMHSAKKGSNWHFGMKMHIGVDKATGIIHTVITTPANVHDVTKADELRRPDDWEVIGDSGYLGMEKRDSADPERVTYTAAKRYSQKKEALGRENCRRKAAEFD
;
A
#
# COMPACT_ATOMS: atom_id res chain seq x y z
N MET A 1 -15.55 -12.12 53.23
CA MET A 1 -14.90 -11.56 52.03
C MET A 1 -15.17 -12.54 50.86
N LYS A 2 -16.08 -12.23 49.91
CA LYS A 2 -16.36 -13.12 48.79
C LYS A 2 -15.27 -12.90 47.76
N ILE A 3 -14.38 -13.87 47.61
CA ILE A 3 -13.38 -13.89 46.53
C ILE A 3 -14.19 -14.03 45.21
N LYS A 4 -14.18 -12.97 44.40
CA LYS A 4 -14.78 -12.98 43.07
C LYS A 4 -13.97 -13.95 42.23
N ALA A 5 -14.60 -14.97 41.67
CA ALA A 5 -13.91 -15.88 40.76
C ALA A 5 -13.26 -15.04 39.62
N PRO A 6 -12.01 -15.31 39.23
CA PRO A 6 -11.36 -14.59 38.17
C PRO A 6 -12.20 -14.72 36.89
N SER A 7 -12.35 -13.63 36.17
CA SER A 7 -13.04 -13.68 34.88
C SER A 7 -12.18 -14.47 33.89
N PHE A 8 -12.79 -15.03 32.85
CA PHE A 8 -12.05 -15.73 31.79
C PHE A 8 -10.97 -14.82 31.18
N ALA A 9 -11.20 -13.49 31.14
CA ALA A 9 -10.23 -12.48 30.74
C ALA A 9 -9.02 -12.39 31.70
N ASP A 10 -9.23 -12.53 33.02
CA ASP A 10 -8.16 -12.52 34.02
C ASP A 10 -7.26 -13.76 33.89
N LEU A 11 -7.87 -14.91 33.64
CA LEU A 11 -7.15 -16.17 33.34
C LEU A 11 -6.26 -16.06 32.09
N PHE A 12 -6.73 -15.38 31.03
CA PHE A 12 -5.93 -15.15 29.83
C PHE A 12 -4.88 -14.05 30.01
N ALA A 13 -5.09 -13.06 30.85
CA ALA A 13 -4.09 -12.06 31.19
C ALA A 13 -2.89 -12.68 31.92
N GLU A 14 -3.11 -13.65 32.79
CA GLU A 14 -2.05 -14.39 33.49
C GLU A 14 -1.29 -15.38 32.55
N THR A 15 -1.95 -15.91 31.51
CA THR A 15 -1.32 -16.78 30.49
C THR A 15 -0.64 -16.00 29.36
N SER A 16 -0.69 -14.69 29.39
CA SER A 16 -0.08 -13.77 28.40
C SER A 16 1.41 -14.04 28.07
N PRO A 17 2.29 -14.48 29.00
CA PRO A 17 3.66 -14.84 28.67
C PRO A 17 3.78 -15.99 27.67
N GLN A 18 2.85 -16.94 27.66
CA GLN A 18 2.86 -18.07 26.73
C GLN A 18 2.42 -17.70 25.31
N LEU A 19 1.56 -16.68 25.15
CA LEU A 19 1.15 -16.15 23.86
C LEU A 19 2.24 -15.27 23.20
N GLY A 20 3.15 -14.69 23.96
CA GLY A 20 4.27 -13.89 23.47
C GLY A 20 5.28 -14.64 22.58
N GLY A 21 5.18 -15.98 22.51
CA GLY A 21 5.98 -16.84 21.63
C GLY A 21 5.46 -16.97 20.20
N VAL A 22 4.17 -16.69 19.94
CA VAL A 22 3.54 -16.86 18.64
C VAL A 22 4.00 -15.79 17.66
N ARG A 23 4.44 -16.20 16.45
CA ARG A 23 4.95 -15.27 15.42
C ARG A 23 3.98 -14.12 15.12
N ARG A 24 2.68 -14.41 15.04
CA ARG A 24 1.63 -13.40 14.80
C ARG A 24 1.61 -12.34 15.90
N THR A 25 1.65 -12.73 17.16
CA THR A 25 1.65 -11.80 18.29
C THR A 25 2.85 -10.87 18.25
N LYS A 26 4.07 -11.41 18.07
CA LYS A 26 5.30 -10.62 17.94
C LYS A 26 5.24 -9.63 16.79
N PHE A 27 4.69 -10.04 15.65
CA PHE A 27 4.52 -9.19 14.49
C PHE A 27 3.56 -8.03 14.78
N LEU A 28 2.39 -8.31 15.36
CA LEU A 28 1.40 -7.29 15.72
C LEU A 28 1.91 -6.34 16.79
N GLU A 29 2.68 -6.82 17.77
CA GLU A 29 3.36 -5.97 18.77
C GLU A 29 4.43 -5.06 18.14
N THR A 30 5.10 -5.54 17.10
CA THR A 30 6.05 -4.72 16.34
C THR A 30 5.31 -3.64 15.55
N LEU A 31 4.21 -3.98 14.87
CA LEU A 31 3.36 -3.01 14.18
C LEU A 31 2.83 -1.95 15.15
N ASP A 32 2.34 -2.35 16.32
CA ASP A 32 1.80 -1.43 17.32
C ASP A 32 2.81 -0.36 17.75
N ARG A 33 4.10 -0.71 17.80
CA ARG A 33 5.18 0.24 18.14
C ARG A 33 5.61 1.15 16.99
N ILE A 34 5.42 0.69 15.74
CA ILE A 34 5.88 1.43 14.54
C ILE A 34 4.83 2.41 14.06
N ILE A 35 3.56 2.03 14.13
CA ILE A 35 2.45 2.83 13.60
C ILE A 35 2.22 4.09 14.47
N PRO A 36 2.14 5.27 13.85
CA PRO A 36 1.95 6.55 14.53
C PRO A 36 0.47 6.80 14.85
N TRP A 37 -0.08 6.08 15.82
CA TRP A 37 -1.52 6.11 16.14
C TRP A 37 -2.06 7.51 16.40
N GLN A 38 -1.30 8.38 17.06
CA GLN A 38 -1.74 9.73 17.41
C GLN A 38 -1.86 10.62 16.16
N ASP A 39 -0.88 10.52 15.25
CA ASP A 39 -0.88 11.29 14.00
C ASP A 39 -2.03 10.84 13.09
N LEU A 40 -2.28 9.53 13.03
CA LEU A 40 -3.42 8.96 12.31
C LEU A 40 -4.76 9.40 12.89
N LYS A 41 -4.89 9.44 14.22
CA LYS A 41 -6.09 9.96 14.87
C LYS A 41 -6.30 11.44 14.60
N ALA A 42 -5.25 12.23 14.62
CA ALA A 42 -5.32 13.65 14.30
C ALA A 42 -5.72 13.89 12.83
N LEU A 43 -5.22 13.06 11.92
CA LEU A 43 -5.53 13.14 10.50
C LEU A 43 -6.98 12.76 10.19
N ILE A 44 -7.47 11.65 10.75
CA ILE A 44 -8.78 11.06 10.41
C ILE A 44 -9.90 11.65 11.27
N GLY A 45 -9.58 12.06 12.51
CA GLY A 45 -10.55 12.52 13.50
C GLY A 45 -11.56 13.56 13.01
N PRO A 46 -11.14 14.60 12.26
CA PRO A 46 -12.06 15.61 11.74
C PRO A 46 -13.19 15.08 10.85
N TYR A 47 -12.98 13.90 10.23
CA TYR A 47 -13.94 13.25 9.34
C TYR A 47 -14.76 12.18 10.03
N TYR A 48 -14.37 11.77 11.23
CA TYR A 48 -15.03 10.71 11.97
C TYR A 48 -16.17 11.25 12.85
N SER A 49 -17.31 10.55 12.87
CA SER A 49 -18.48 10.98 13.65
C SER A 49 -18.28 10.84 15.15
N GLU A 50 -18.61 11.87 15.92
CA GLU A 50 -18.59 11.84 17.38
C GLU A 50 -19.87 11.22 18.02
N GLY A 51 -20.84 10.77 17.21
CA GLY A 51 -22.03 10.07 17.70
C GLY A 51 -22.99 10.93 18.53
N LYS A 52 -23.50 12.01 17.93
CA LYS A 52 -24.42 12.94 18.66
C LYS A 52 -25.82 12.37 18.94
N ARG A 53 -26.29 11.38 18.17
CA ARG A 53 -27.61 10.71 18.34
C ARG A 53 -27.56 9.27 17.88
N GLY A 54 -28.27 8.35 18.56
CA GLY A 54 -28.37 6.93 18.21
C GLY A 54 -27.25 6.08 18.77
N ALA A 55 -26.92 4.98 18.09
CA ALA A 55 -25.84 4.09 18.49
C ALA A 55 -24.50 4.83 18.43
N GLN A 56 -23.71 4.71 19.49
CA GLN A 56 -22.40 5.34 19.56
C GLN A 56 -21.46 4.67 18.58
N PRO A 57 -20.65 5.44 17.84
CA PRO A 57 -19.63 4.88 16.96
C PRO A 57 -18.56 4.18 17.78
N TYR A 58 -17.91 3.20 17.18
CA TYR A 58 -16.73 2.58 17.78
C TYR A 58 -15.61 3.62 17.95
N PRO A 59 -14.70 3.47 18.93
CA PRO A 59 -13.56 4.37 19.08
C PRO A 59 -12.76 4.47 17.79
N LEU A 60 -12.36 5.69 17.39
CA LEU A 60 -11.63 5.91 16.14
C LEU A 60 -10.35 5.07 16.07
N GLU A 61 -9.59 5.00 17.16
CA GLU A 61 -8.36 4.20 17.19
C GLU A 61 -8.63 2.72 16.90
N LEU A 62 -9.71 2.16 17.42
CA LEU A 62 -10.11 0.80 17.14
C LEU A 62 -10.37 0.59 15.64
N MET A 63 -11.10 1.50 15.00
CA MET A 63 -11.39 1.40 13.57
C MET A 63 -10.13 1.54 12.71
N ILE A 64 -9.21 2.43 13.08
CA ILE A 64 -7.89 2.55 12.43
C ILE A 64 -7.12 1.23 12.56
N ARG A 65 -7.06 0.65 13.76
CA ARG A 65 -6.35 -0.62 14.02
C ARG A 65 -6.95 -1.78 13.20
N ILE A 66 -8.28 -1.83 13.07
CA ILE A 66 -8.97 -2.81 12.22
C ILE A 66 -8.58 -2.62 10.75
N HIS A 67 -8.56 -1.40 10.26
CA HIS A 67 -8.15 -1.12 8.88
C HIS A 67 -6.71 -1.55 8.61
N PHE A 68 -5.77 -1.28 9.53
CA PHE A 68 -4.40 -1.79 9.41
C PHE A 68 -4.32 -3.31 9.44
N LEU A 69 -5.17 -3.96 10.24
CA LEU A 69 -5.27 -5.42 10.26
C LEU A 69 -5.72 -5.97 8.90
N GLN A 70 -6.72 -5.32 8.26
CA GLN A 70 -7.15 -5.66 6.91
C GLN A 70 -6.01 -5.54 5.90
N LEU A 71 -5.29 -4.41 5.90
CA LEU A 71 -4.18 -4.16 4.97
C LEU A 71 -3.05 -5.19 5.13
N VAL A 72 -2.66 -5.47 6.37
CA VAL A 72 -1.51 -6.35 6.67
C VAL A 72 -1.79 -7.81 6.33
N TYR A 73 -3.02 -8.27 6.56
CA TYR A 73 -3.42 -9.65 6.30
C TYR A 73 -4.26 -9.82 5.03
N ASN A 74 -4.45 -8.75 4.26
CA ASN A 74 -5.28 -8.72 3.05
C ASN A 74 -6.68 -9.32 3.27
N LEU A 75 -7.36 -8.85 4.32
CA LEU A 75 -8.68 -9.35 4.71
C LEU A 75 -9.78 -8.55 4.01
N SER A 76 -10.77 -9.23 3.46
CA SER A 76 -12.07 -8.62 3.10
C SER A 76 -12.83 -8.19 4.36
N ASP A 77 -13.88 -7.38 4.20
CA ASP A 77 -14.67 -6.91 5.35
C ASP A 77 -15.29 -8.08 6.13
N PRO A 78 -15.93 -9.10 5.50
CA PRO A 78 -16.40 -10.29 6.21
C PRO A 78 -15.27 -11.08 6.88
N MET A 79 -14.16 -11.33 6.18
CA MET A 79 -13.02 -12.06 6.75
C MET A 79 -12.38 -11.34 7.93
N CYS A 80 -12.43 -9.99 7.92
CA CYS A 80 -11.92 -9.21 9.04
C CYS A 80 -12.81 -9.38 10.28
N GLU A 81 -14.14 -9.33 10.12
CA GLU A 81 -15.09 -9.61 11.18
C GLU A 81 -14.88 -11.01 11.77
N GLU A 82 -14.82 -12.07 10.91
CA GLU A 82 -14.54 -13.45 11.35
C GLU A 82 -13.19 -13.54 12.07
N THR A 83 -12.14 -12.91 11.55
CA THR A 83 -10.81 -12.90 12.19
C THR A 83 -10.84 -12.26 13.57
N LEU A 84 -11.65 -11.22 13.77
CA LEU A 84 -11.83 -10.59 15.09
C LEU A 84 -12.63 -11.48 16.06
N HIS A 85 -13.48 -12.37 15.57
CA HIS A 85 -14.15 -13.36 16.39
C HIS A 85 -13.22 -14.51 16.79
N ASP A 86 -12.40 -15.01 15.88
CA ASP A 86 -11.62 -16.24 16.07
C ASP A 86 -10.21 -16.02 16.63
N SER A 87 -9.60 -14.85 16.35
CA SER A 87 -8.20 -14.61 16.69
C SER A 87 -8.04 -13.71 17.92
N PHE A 88 -7.65 -14.31 19.02
CA PHE A 88 -7.29 -13.57 20.24
C PHE A 88 -6.19 -12.51 20.01
N ALA A 89 -5.16 -12.86 19.22
CA ALA A 89 -4.06 -11.93 18.93
C ALA A 89 -4.53 -10.70 18.14
N CYS A 90 -5.47 -10.89 17.20
CA CYS A 90 -6.05 -9.80 16.41
C CYS A 90 -6.97 -8.92 17.29
N ARG A 91 -7.82 -9.53 18.13
CA ARG A 91 -8.64 -8.78 19.10
C ARG A 91 -7.79 -7.90 20.01
N ARG A 92 -6.72 -8.48 20.58
CA ARG A 92 -5.79 -7.74 21.45
C ARG A 92 -5.14 -6.57 20.72
N PHE A 93 -4.70 -6.78 19.47
CA PHE A 93 -4.09 -5.73 18.65
C PHE A 93 -5.03 -4.54 18.42
N VAL A 94 -6.30 -4.81 18.13
CA VAL A 94 -7.29 -3.74 17.90
C VAL A 94 -7.82 -3.13 19.20
N GLY A 95 -7.47 -3.68 20.36
CA GLY A 95 -7.90 -3.19 21.67
C GLY A 95 -9.26 -3.73 22.14
N LEU A 96 -9.71 -4.85 21.57
CA LEU A 96 -10.94 -5.55 22.02
C LEU A 96 -10.62 -6.58 23.09
N THR A 97 -11.44 -6.59 24.16
CA THR A 97 -11.46 -7.67 25.16
C THR A 97 -12.34 -8.82 24.67
N MET A 98 -12.31 -9.96 25.37
CA MET A 98 -13.14 -11.13 25.00
C MET A 98 -14.64 -10.81 25.03
N ASP A 99 -15.08 -9.97 25.96
CA ASP A 99 -16.47 -9.58 26.15
C ASP A 99 -16.89 -8.37 25.29
N SER A 100 -15.94 -7.76 24.57
CA SER A 100 -16.23 -6.59 23.73
C SER A 100 -16.99 -7.01 22.48
N LYS A 101 -18.02 -6.22 22.12
CA LYS A 101 -18.71 -6.36 20.85
C LYS A 101 -17.76 -6.01 19.69
N CYS A 102 -17.66 -6.89 18.70
CA CYS A 102 -16.92 -6.62 17.46
C CYS A 102 -17.73 -5.72 16.53
N PRO A 103 -17.07 -4.83 15.78
CA PRO A 103 -17.67 -4.20 14.61
C PRO A 103 -18.01 -5.26 13.55
N ASP A 104 -19.19 -5.14 12.97
CA ASP A 104 -19.63 -5.96 11.86
C ASP A 104 -18.98 -5.53 10.53
N GLU A 105 -19.09 -6.39 9.50
CA GLU A 105 -18.55 -6.13 8.16
C GLU A 105 -19.03 -4.79 7.58
N THR A 106 -20.30 -4.42 7.84
CA THR A 106 -20.86 -3.17 7.30
C THR A 106 -20.29 -1.93 8.00
N THR A 107 -19.95 -2.03 9.27
CA THR A 107 -19.24 -0.97 10.01
C THR A 107 -17.80 -0.81 9.49
N ILE A 108 -17.11 -1.92 9.23
CA ILE A 108 -15.79 -1.94 8.66
C ILE A 108 -15.80 -1.31 7.26
N LEU A 109 -16.73 -1.72 6.39
CA LEU A 109 -16.95 -1.17 5.06
C LEU A 109 -17.20 0.34 5.09
N ARG A 110 -18.08 0.82 5.97
CA ARG A 110 -18.37 2.26 6.12
C ARG A 110 -17.13 3.06 6.50
N PHE A 111 -16.26 2.51 7.33
CA PHE A 111 -15.01 3.17 7.69
C PHE A 111 -14.06 3.27 6.48
N ARG A 112 -13.91 2.21 5.67
CA ARG A 112 -13.13 2.27 4.42
C ARG A 112 -13.68 3.33 3.47
N HIS A 113 -14.99 3.34 3.24
CA HIS A 113 -15.64 4.36 2.39
C HIS A 113 -15.44 5.78 2.93
N LEU A 114 -15.35 5.97 4.24
CA LEU A 114 -15.01 7.27 4.83
C LEU A 114 -13.60 7.70 4.43
N LEU A 115 -12.62 6.81 4.47
CA LEU A 115 -11.25 7.09 4.06
C LEU A 115 -11.19 7.42 2.56
N GLU A 116 -11.76 6.56 1.72
CA GLU A 116 -11.83 6.72 0.27
C GLU A 116 -12.48 8.05 -0.14
N LYS A 117 -13.67 8.32 0.38
CA LYS A 117 -14.46 9.54 0.06
C LYS A 117 -13.70 10.84 0.36
N ASN A 118 -12.86 10.84 1.38
CA ASN A 118 -12.09 12.01 1.81
C ASN A 118 -10.63 11.98 1.33
N GLY A 119 -10.24 11.02 0.51
CA GLY A 119 -8.87 10.90 -0.02
C GLY A 119 -7.82 10.74 1.09
N LEU A 120 -8.20 10.11 2.21
CA LEU A 120 -7.33 9.96 3.37
C LEU A 120 -6.25 8.90 3.17
N ASP A 121 -6.48 7.91 2.30
CA ASP A 121 -5.50 6.86 2.01
C ASP A 121 -4.17 7.43 1.52
N LYS A 122 -4.21 8.42 0.62
CA LYS A 122 -3.02 9.11 0.15
C LYS A 122 -2.33 9.88 1.29
N GLN A 123 -3.10 10.57 2.13
CA GLN A 123 -2.55 11.33 3.26
C GLN A 123 -1.90 10.40 4.30
N VAL A 124 -2.51 9.24 4.56
CA VAL A 124 -1.93 8.19 5.41
C VAL A 124 -0.61 7.68 4.81
N PHE A 125 -0.57 7.40 3.51
CA PHE A 125 0.66 7.00 2.83
C PHE A 125 1.75 8.07 2.96
N ASP A 126 1.44 9.34 2.72
CA ASP A 126 2.39 10.45 2.83
C ASP A 126 2.90 10.64 4.27
N LEU A 127 2.05 10.42 5.28
CA LEU A 127 2.43 10.45 6.68
C LEU A 127 3.48 9.36 7.00
N PHE A 128 3.25 8.12 6.54
CA PHE A 128 4.23 7.04 6.71
C PHE A 128 5.53 7.33 5.96
N LYS A 129 5.44 7.81 4.73
CA LYS A 129 6.61 8.19 3.95
C LYS A 129 7.45 9.24 4.68
N GLN A 130 6.83 10.28 5.24
CA GLN A 130 7.54 11.30 6.00
C GLN A 130 8.23 10.73 7.24
N GLN A 131 7.60 9.79 7.94
CA GLN A 131 8.23 9.12 9.08
C GLN A 131 9.43 8.27 8.69
N LEU A 132 9.37 7.58 7.53
CA LEU A 132 10.51 6.81 7.02
C LEU A 132 11.67 7.72 6.64
N ILE A 133 11.40 8.88 6.04
CA ILE A 133 12.41 9.91 5.77
C ILE A 133 13.05 10.41 7.08
N ASN A 134 12.24 10.77 8.05
CA ASN A 134 12.71 11.28 9.33
C ASN A 134 13.57 10.26 10.12
N ARG A 135 13.34 8.97 9.88
CA ARG A 135 14.14 7.88 10.46
C ARG A 135 15.36 7.49 9.64
N GLY A 136 15.60 8.16 8.51
CA GLY A 136 16.69 7.83 7.58
C GLY A 136 16.54 6.46 6.91
N LEU A 137 15.32 6.00 6.69
CA LEU A 137 15.01 4.72 6.04
C LEU A 137 14.64 4.88 4.56
N LEU A 138 14.49 6.10 4.09
CA LEU A 138 14.35 6.44 2.67
C LEU A 138 15.56 7.28 2.26
N PHE A 139 16.29 6.80 1.26
CA PHE A 139 17.49 7.45 0.74
C PHE A 139 17.21 8.09 -0.62
N SER A 140 17.58 9.34 -0.80
CA SER A 140 17.42 10.08 -2.07
C SER A 140 18.55 9.81 -3.05
N LYS A 141 18.89 8.54 -3.30
CA LYS A 141 20.04 8.18 -4.17
C LYS A 141 19.66 7.47 -5.46
N GLY A 142 18.49 6.88 -5.54
CA GLY A 142 18.05 6.18 -6.74
C GLY A 142 16.66 5.60 -6.59
N THR A 143 15.90 5.62 -7.67
CA THR A 143 14.55 5.09 -7.75
C THR A 143 14.46 3.97 -8.78
N ILE A 144 13.85 2.86 -8.39
CA ILE A 144 13.41 1.81 -9.29
C ILE A 144 11.94 2.09 -9.62
N VAL A 145 11.62 2.10 -10.92
CA VAL A 145 10.24 2.32 -11.40
C VAL A 145 9.69 1.06 -12.03
N ASP A 146 8.43 0.74 -11.71
CA ASP A 146 7.73 -0.42 -12.27
C ASP A 146 6.23 -0.13 -12.41
N GLY A 147 5.57 -0.88 -13.32
CA GLY A 147 4.14 -0.78 -13.59
C GLY A 147 3.47 -2.15 -13.56
N SER A 148 2.43 -2.29 -12.73
CA SER A 148 1.66 -3.51 -12.59
C SER A 148 0.19 -3.29 -12.96
N PHE A 149 -0.44 -4.28 -13.62
CA PHE A 149 -1.86 -4.25 -13.93
C PHE A 149 -2.70 -4.55 -12.68
N ILE A 150 -3.77 -3.78 -12.53
CA ILE A 150 -4.87 -4.06 -11.61
C ILE A 150 -6.05 -4.45 -12.48
N GLU A 151 -6.33 -5.76 -12.54
CA GLU A 151 -7.39 -6.29 -13.38
C GLU A 151 -8.77 -6.08 -12.75
N ALA A 152 -9.72 -5.72 -13.60
CA ALA A 152 -11.12 -5.60 -13.24
C ALA A 152 -12.00 -6.44 -14.17
N PRO A 153 -13.18 -6.88 -13.72
CA PRO A 153 -14.13 -7.57 -14.57
C PRO A 153 -14.53 -6.71 -15.76
N SER A 154 -14.33 -7.21 -16.97
CA SER A 154 -14.72 -6.53 -18.22
C SER A 154 -16.22 -6.65 -18.54
N SER A 155 -17.00 -7.24 -17.63
CA SER A 155 -18.42 -7.50 -17.81
C SER A 155 -19.24 -6.19 -17.81
N THR A 156 -20.26 -6.14 -18.68
CA THR A 156 -21.27 -5.08 -18.73
C THR A 156 -22.60 -5.51 -18.08
N LYS A 157 -22.59 -6.59 -17.27
CA LYS A 157 -23.80 -7.12 -16.61
C LYS A 157 -24.15 -6.41 -15.30
N ASN A 158 -23.61 -5.21 -15.06
CA ASN A 158 -24.00 -4.34 -13.97
C ASN A 158 -25.31 -3.58 -14.26
N ALA A 159 -25.84 -2.87 -13.26
CA ALA A 159 -27.08 -2.11 -13.37
C ALA A 159 -27.04 -1.09 -14.54
N ASP A 160 -25.90 -0.44 -14.75
CA ASP A 160 -25.70 0.60 -15.77
C ASP A 160 -25.39 0.03 -17.15
N LYS A 161 -25.21 -1.29 -17.29
CA LYS A 161 -24.80 -1.98 -18.53
C LYS A 161 -23.57 -1.36 -19.20
N LYS A 162 -22.68 -0.75 -18.43
CA LYS A 162 -21.48 -0.05 -18.89
C LYS A 162 -20.25 -0.56 -18.14
N ARG A 163 -19.10 -0.47 -18.80
CA ARG A 163 -17.81 -0.62 -18.13
C ARG A 163 -17.48 0.64 -17.33
N ASP A 164 -16.65 0.49 -16.31
CA ASP A 164 -16.13 1.63 -15.57
C ASP A 164 -15.39 2.59 -16.52
N PRO A 165 -15.78 3.88 -16.57
CA PRO A 165 -15.19 4.86 -17.50
C PRO A 165 -13.73 5.20 -17.16
N GLU A 166 -13.29 4.97 -15.91
CA GLU A 166 -11.92 5.21 -15.49
C GLU A 166 -10.97 4.07 -15.88
N MET A 167 -11.52 2.93 -16.32
CA MET A 167 -10.75 1.74 -16.69
C MET A 167 -10.68 1.56 -18.19
N HIS A 168 -9.54 1.07 -18.68
CA HIS A 168 -9.32 0.78 -20.08
C HIS A 168 -8.70 -0.60 -20.32
N SER A 169 -8.79 -1.05 -21.58
CA SER A 169 -8.13 -2.29 -22.02
C SER A 169 -6.71 -1.99 -22.50
N ALA A 170 -5.77 -2.86 -22.12
CA ALA A 170 -4.41 -2.86 -22.64
C ALA A 170 -3.95 -4.27 -23.00
N LYS A 171 -3.01 -4.38 -23.92
CA LYS A 171 -2.47 -5.66 -24.38
C LYS A 171 -1.08 -5.89 -23.76
N LYS A 172 -0.87 -7.04 -23.11
CA LYS A 172 0.44 -7.51 -22.65
C LYS A 172 0.73 -8.87 -23.27
N GLY A 173 1.71 -8.90 -24.17
CA GLY A 173 1.95 -10.11 -24.98
C GLY A 173 0.76 -10.42 -25.90
N SER A 174 0.19 -11.62 -25.79
CA SER A 174 -1.01 -12.04 -26.53
C SER A 174 -2.33 -11.73 -25.81
N ASN A 175 -2.31 -11.40 -24.52
CA ASN A 175 -3.49 -11.27 -23.68
C ASN A 175 -3.96 -9.81 -23.55
N TRP A 176 -5.29 -9.65 -23.52
CA TRP A 176 -5.95 -8.38 -23.22
C TRP A 176 -6.31 -8.34 -21.73
N HIS A 177 -5.98 -7.23 -21.08
CA HIS A 177 -6.29 -6.93 -19.70
C HIS A 177 -7.20 -5.70 -19.67
N PHE A 178 -8.26 -5.74 -18.88
CA PHE A 178 -9.13 -4.59 -18.64
C PHE A 178 -8.98 -4.17 -17.17
N GLY A 179 -8.82 -2.89 -16.91
CA GLY A 179 -8.69 -2.36 -15.58
C GLY A 179 -7.83 -1.10 -15.53
N MET A 180 -7.07 -1.00 -14.47
CA MET A 180 -6.12 0.09 -14.22
C MET A 180 -4.67 -0.43 -14.22
N LYS A 181 -3.74 0.49 -14.17
CA LYS A 181 -2.33 0.23 -13.96
C LYS A 181 -1.83 1.00 -12.75
N MET A 182 -1.12 0.33 -11.87
CA MET A 182 -0.42 0.92 -10.75
C MET A 182 1.05 1.09 -11.13
N HIS A 183 1.55 2.30 -11.06
CA HIS A 183 2.95 2.62 -11.25
C HIS A 183 3.56 2.94 -9.89
N ILE A 184 4.73 2.38 -9.60
CA ILE A 184 5.43 2.57 -8.33
C ILE A 184 6.83 3.12 -8.54
N GLY A 185 7.24 4.01 -7.64
CA GLY A 185 8.62 4.42 -7.45
C GLY A 185 9.14 3.84 -6.13
N VAL A 186 10.22 3.08 -6.20
CA VAL A 186 10.79 2.31 -5.10
C VAL A 186 12.20 2.80 -4.82
N ASP A 187 12.54 3.03 -3.55
CA ASP A 187 13.91 3.35 -3.14
C ASP A 187 14.85 2.18 -3.45
N LYS A 188 15.90 2.44 -4.25
CA LYS A 188 16.84 1.42 -4.70
C LYS A 188 17.55 0.70 -3.56
N ALA A 189 17.87 1.41 -2.49
CA ALA A 189 18.67 0.88 -1.39
C ALA A 189 17.84 0.05 -0.41
N THR A 190 16.60 0.46 -0.14
CA THR A 190 15.76 -0.13 0.90
C THR A 190 14.64 -0.99 0.36
N GLY A 191 14.28 -0.85 -0.92
CA GLY A 191 13.10 -1.50 -1.49
C GLY A 191 11.76 -0.93 -1.03
N ILE A 192 11.78 0.23 -0.36
CA ILE A 192 10.57 0.87 0.15
C ILE A 192 9.89 1.69 -0.95
N ILE A 193 8.59 1.49 -1.13
CA ILE A 193 7.78 2.28 -2.06
C ILE A 193 7.62 3.70 -1.51
N HIS A 194 8.00 4.70 -2.29
CA HIS A 194 7.87 6.11 -1.93
C HIS A 194 6.88 6.89 -2.79
N THR A 195 6.50 6.35 -3.95
CA THR A 195 5.54 6.97 -4.86
C THR A 195 4.64 5.90 -5.47
N VAL A 196 3.34 6.18 -5.52
CA VAL A 196 2.33 5.32 -6.16
C VAL A 196 1.43 6.20 -7.01
N ILE A 197 1.22 5.80 -8.26
CA ILE A 197 0.32 6.48 -9.21
C ILE A 197 -0.55 5.42 -9.87
N THR A 198 -1.85 5.68 -9.95
CA THR A 198 -2.79 4.83 -10.68
C THR A 198 -3.22 5.51 -11.97
N THR A 199 -3.34 4.75 -13.04
CA THR A 199 -3.80 5.23 -14.35
C THR A 199 -4.69 4.18 -15.01
N PRO A 200 -5.52 4.56 -16.00
CA PRO A 200 -6.13 3.58 -16.89
C PRO A 200 -5.07 2.65 -17.50
N ALA A 201 -5.42 1.37 -17.72
CA ALA A 201 -4.46 0.34 -18.14
C ALA A 201 -3.76 0.65 -19.49
N ASN A 202 -4.36 1.46 -20.37
CA ASN A 202 -3.81 1.85 -21.67
C ASN A 202 -2.70 2.92 -21.59
N VAL A 203 -2.46 3.52 -20.45
CA VAL A 203 -1.39 4.52 -20.27
C VAL A 203 -0.02 3.81 -20.29
N HIS A 204 0.91 4.33 -21.09
CA HIS A 204 2.26 3.78 -21.20
C HIS A 204 3.10 4.10 -19.96
N ASP A 205 3.85 3.11 -19.46
CA ASP A 205 4.66 3.22 -18.24
C ASP A 205 5.65 4.37 -18.29
N VAL A 206 6.34 4.55 -19.43
CA VAL A 206 7.29 5.63 -19.65
C VAL A 206 6.71 7.03 -19.47
N THR A 207 5.37 7.20 -19.64
CA THR A 207 4.74 8.53 -19.46
C THR A 207 4.66 8.96 -18.01
N LYS A 208 4.78 8.02 -17.08
CA LYS A 208 4.74 8.26 -15.64
C LYS A 208 6.11 8.24 -14.96
N ALA A 209 7.18 7.99 -15.71
CA ALA A 209 8.54 7.92 -15.18
C ALA A 209 8.93 9.18 -14.38
N ASP A 210 8.60 10.37 -14.89
CA ASP A 210 8.96 11.64 -14.24
C ASP A 210 8.23 11.87 -12.93
N GLU A 211 6.98 11.41 -12.83
CA GLU A 211 6.17 11.54 -11.62
C GLU A 211 6.56 10.52 -10.53
N LEU A 212 7.18 9.40 -10.92
CA LEU A 212 7.56 8.31 -10.02
C LEU A 212 8.88 8.55 -9.29
N ARG A 213 9.77 9.35 -9.86
CA ARG A 213 11.07 9.67 -9.27
C ARG A 213 10.97 10.80 -8.25
N ARG A 214 11.96 10.90 -7.38
CA ARG A 214 12.15 12.03 -6.48
C ARG A 214 13.04 13.09 -7.12
N PRO A 215 12.91 14.37 -6.73
CA PRO A 215 13.76 15.43 -7.27
C PRO A 215 15.27 15.18 -7.09
N ASP A 216 15.66 14.59 -5.97
CA ASP A 216 17.05 14.36 -5.56
C ASP A 216 17.61 13.00 -6.03
N ASP A 217 16.85 12.22 -6.80
CA ASP A 217 17.36 10.98 -7.38
C ASP A 217 18.37 11.30 -8.48
N TRP A 218 19.58 10.80 -8.33
CA TRP A 218 20.61 10.89 -9.37
C TRP A 218 20.59 9.69 -10.32
N GLU A 219 19.87 8.62 -9.96
CA GLU A 219 19.75 7.38 -10.71
C GLU A 219 18.30 6.91 -10.78
N VAL A 220 17.85 6.48 -11.96
CA VAL A 220 16.52 5.88 -12.17
C VAL A 220 16.68 4.58 -12.94
N ILE A 221 16.08 3.51 -12.44
CA ILE A 221 16.13 2.17 -13.01
C ILE A 221 14.72 1.72 -13.40
N GLY A 222 14.52 1.31 -14.64
CA GLY A 222 13.25 0.80 -15.15
C GLY A 222 13.41 -0.43 -16.03
N ASP A 223 12.31 -1.12 -16.24
CA ASP A 223 12.24 -2.22 -17.21
C ASP A 223 12.19 -1.71 -18.66
N SER A 224 12.02 -2.60 -19.63
CA SER A 224 11.92 -2.25 -21.04
C SER A 224 10.68 -1.42 -21.41
N GLY A 225 9.68 -1.30 -20.53
CA GLY A 225 8.50 -0.43 -20.68
C GLY A 225 8.86 1.05 -20.52
N TYR A 226 9.97 1.34 -19.86
CA TYR A 226 10.47 2.69 -19.59
C TYR A 226 11.55 3.17 -20.58
N LEU A 227 11.79 2.44 -21.67
CA LEU A 227 12.72 2.88 -22.71
C LEU A 227 12.34 4.26 -23.26
N GLY A 228 13.30 5.19 -23.24
CA GLY A 228 13.12 6.57 -23.68
C GLY A 228 12.74 7.53 -22.54
N MET A 229 12.73 7.08 -21.27
CA MET A 229 12.47 7.99 -20.15
C MET A 229 13.55 9.07 -20.03
N GLU A 230 14.79 8.78 -20.42
CA GLU A 230 15.90 9.74 -20.46
C GLU A 230 15.64 10.94 -21.39
N LYS A 231 14.81 10.77 -22.42
CA LYS A 231 14.43 11.83 -23.35
C LYS A 231 13.34 12.75 -22.80
N ARG A 232 12.68 12.34 -21.73
CA ARG A 232 11.61 13.07 -21.04
C ARG A 232 12.12 13.81 -19.82
N ASP A 233 13.29 13.44 -19.32
CA ASP A 233 13.92 14.07 -18.17
C ASP A 233 14.55 15.39 -18.57
N SER A 234 13.77 16.47 -18.57
CA SER A 234 14.26 17.82 -18.85
C SER A 234 14.86 18.50 -17.62
N ALA A 235 14.76 17.89 -16.44
CA ALA A 235 15.08 18.56 -15.18
C ALA A 235 16.54 18.38 -14.75
N ASP A 236 17.21 17.30 -15.19
CA ASP A 236 18.58 17.03 -14.79
C ASP A 236 19.32 16.21 -15.85
N PRO A 237 20.17 16.84 -16.66
CA PRO A 237 20.95 16.15 -17.69
C PRO A 237 22.04 15.22 -17.14
N GLU A 238 22.45 15.37 -15.87
CA GLU A 238 23.45 14.52 -15.23
C GLU A 238 22.85 13.23 -14.63
N ARG A 239 21.52 13.15 -14.57
CA ARG A 239 20.83 11.97 -14.02
C ARG A 239 21.06 10.73 -14.85
N VAL A 240 21.55 9.67 -14.22
CA VAL A 240 21.81 8.38 -14.85
C VAL A 240 20.53 7.56 -14.94
N THR A 241 20.24 7.08 -16.15
CA THR A 241 19.02 6.30 -16.41
C THR A 241 19.39 4.91 -16.92
N TYR A 242 18.93 3.88 -16.23
CA TYR A 242 19.12 2.49 -16.62
C TYR A 242 17.79 1.86 -17.04
N THR A 243 17.72 1.33 -18.24
CA THR A 243 16.55 0.57 -18.72
C THR A 243 16.98 -0.80 -19.21
N ALA A 244 16.21 -1.83 -18.83
CA ALA A 244 16.43 -3.17 -19.37
C ALA A 244 16.17 -3.17 -20.87
N ALA A 245 17.11 -3.75 -21.66
CA ALA A 245 16.92 -3.90 -23.08
C ALA A 245 15.73 -4.80 -23.40
N LYS A 246 14.93 -4.45 -24.41
CA LYS A 246 13.89 -5.36 -24.93
C LYS A 246 14.55 -6.66 -25.37
N ARG A 247 13.93 -7.80 -25.07
CA ARG A 247 14.28 -9.07 -25.71
C ARG A 247 14.00 -8.94 -27.20
N TYR A 248 15.05 -8.85 -28.00
CA TYR A 248 14.92 -8.74 -29.44
C TYR A 248 14.79 -10.09 -30.13
N SER A 249 13.93 -10.17 -31.14
CA SER A 249 14.20 -11.03 -32.31
C SER A 249 15.52 -10.59 -32.92
N GLN A 250 16.37 -11.53 -33.28
CA GLN A 250 17.79 -11.41 -33.62
C GLN A 250 18.29 -10.26 -34.55
N LYS A 251 17.40 -9.47 -35.15
CA LYS A 251 17.72 -8.40 -36.10
C LYS A 251 17.97 -7.00 -35.52
N LYS A 252 17.77 -6.76 -34.21
CA LYS A 252 17.88 -5.43 -33.60
C LYS A 252 18.86 -5.34 -32.42
N GLU A 253 19.74 -6.31 -32.26
CA GLU A 253 20.69 -6.43 -31.14
C GLU A 253 21.76 -5.34 -31.04
N ALA A 254 22.04 -4.65 -32.15
CA ALA A 254 23.20 -3.75 -32.22
C ALA A 254 22.99 -2.41 -31.47
N LEU A 255 21.77 -1.82 -31.48
CA LEU A 255 21.56 -0.46 -30.98
C LEU A 255 21.40 -0.35 -29.46
N GLY A 256 20.85 -1.39 -28.80
CA GLY A 256 20.62 -1.38 -27.35
C GLY A 256 21.89 -1.63 -26.51
N ARG A 257 22.84 -2.42 -27.06
CA ARG A 257 24.10 -2.74 -26.37
C ARG A 257 25.08 -1.56 -26.33
N GLU A 258 25.00 -0.67 -27.29
CA GLU A 258 25.91 0.48 -27.40
C GLU A 258 25.61 1.54 -26.34
N ASN A 259 24.33 1.78 -26.04
CA ASN A 259 23.92 2.73 -25.02
C ASN A 259 24.15 2.22 -23.57
N CYS A 260 24.01 0.92 -23.34
CA CYS A 260 24.33 0.32 -22.02
C CYS A 260 25.87 0.28 -21.80
N ARG A 261 26.66 0.03 -22.84
CA ARG A 261 28.15 -0.02 -22.75
C ARG A 261 28.80 1.35 -22.58
N ARG A 262 28.24 2.40 -23.23
CA ARG A 262 28.76 3.75 -23.05
C ARG A 262 28.64 4.25 -21.62
N LYS A 263 27.54 3.95 -20.96
CA LYS A 263 27.29 4.39 -19.57
C LYS A 263 28.01 3.54 -18.53
N ALA A 264 28.32 2.28 -18.80
CA ALA A 264 29.13 1.44 -17.91
C ALA A 264 30.63 1.75 -17.97
N ALA A 265 31.12 2.25 -19.09
CA ALA A 265 32.53 2.59 -19.27
C ALA A 265 32.93 3.96 -18.69
N GLU A 266 32.00 4.76 -18.22
CA GLU A 266 32.24 6.04 -17.52
C GLU A 266 32.40 5.87 -16.00
N PHE A 267 32.36 4.62 -15.49
CA PHE A 267 32.41 4.29 -14.04
C PHE A 267 33.60 3.38 -13.65
N ASP A 268 34.51 3.05 -14.55
CA ASP A 268 35.85 2.52 -14.30
C ASP A 268 36.90 3.64 -14.43
#